data_a31539c0cbcfcb6f4241b68ae0740ddb
#
_entry.id   a31539c0cbcfcb6f4241b68ae0740ddb
#
_cell.length_a   1.000
_cell.length_b   1.000
_cell.length_c   1.000
_cell.angle_alpha   90.00
_cell.angle_beta   90.00
_cell.angle_gamma   90.00
#
_symmetry.space_group_name_H-M   'P 1'
#
loop_
_entity.id
_entity.type
_entity.pdbx_description
1 polymer ?
#
loop_
_entity_poly.entity_id
_entity_poly.type
_entity_poly.pdbx_seq_one_letter_code
_entity_poly.pdbx_strand_id
1 'polypeptide(L)'
;MVWTAALCMLIPASTRAAGPSLDSNPPAARLHLAGPVTLGGTAPLPLDGLPPGRYRLAVGGLGLAEARGRLILGAAGEARVGAAVGPIALLLPPGFVHVGQGEGARGWLLVAGAAGGAAGALLKASDLADANDEADRARAVYYDAVSREEFESARLTLLAVNDRRADETDLRTMWLGYVGAIWAGAAVESWLLTPHPSMRRDDAGGYVVEAPAASSVAAALRSALVPGAGQRYLGAPARGNRFTGAVLALGAGSILAQQAFLTARRDKNDAQRRYQDAETETDAKHWKRELTLAADRTHSRGRLRWSVVGATLGVYLWNVIDAAVAEPGEGSASGLSLNLTPGDGGLRAGLTWRNF
;
A
#
# COMPACT_ATOMS: atom_id res chain seq x y z
N MET A 1 -10.15 -37.08 0.83
CA MET A 1 -9.12 -37.83 0.06
C MET A 1 -9.65 -37.96 -1.34
N VAL A 2 -9.20 -37.13 -2.27
CA VAL A 2 -9.52 -37.24 -3.70
C VAL A 2 -8.18 -37.38 -4.41
N TRP A 3 -7.96 -38.54 -4.99
CA TRP A 3 -6.79 -38.88 -5.81
C TRP A 3 -7.02 -38.33 -7.21
N THR A 4 -6.23 -37.36 -7.66
CA THR A 4 -6.16 -36.93 -9.06
C THR A 4 -5.02 -37.72 -9.71
N ALA A 5 -5.36 -38.73 -10.47
CA ALA A 5 -4.44 -39.49 -11.30
C ALA A 5 -3.93 -38.62 -12.44
N ALA A 6 -2.63 -38.36 -12.47
CA ALA A 6 -1.95 -37.73 -13.62
C ALA A 6 -1.78 -38.79 -14.72
N LEU A 7 -2.56 -38.68 -15.80
CA LEU A 7 -2.41 -39.48 -17.01
C LEU A 7 -1.28 -38.88 -17.84
N CYS A 8 -0.06 -39.42 -17.73
CA CYS A 8 1.03 -39.15 -18.67
C CYS A 8 0.75 -39.88 -19.98
N MET A 9 0.17 -39.19 -20.98
CA MET A 9 0.17 -39.69 -22.35
C MET A 9 1.54 -39.48 -22.98
N LEU A 10 2.27 -40.56 -23.21
CA LEU A 10 3.41 -40.64 -24.09
C LEU A 10 2.91 -40.43 -25.52
N ILE A 11 3.05 -39.25 -26.07
CA ILE A 11 2.81 -38.97 -27.50
C ILE A 11 4.09 -39.35 -28.23
N PRO A 12 4.00 -40.26 -29.25
CA PRO A 12 5.16 -40.58 -30.06
C PRO A 12 5.67 -39.36 -30.81
N ALA A 13 6.99 -39.17 -30.83
CA ALA A 13 7.64 -38.11 -31.57
C ALA A 13 7.42 -38.28 -33.07
N SER A 14 6.31 -37.75 -33.57
CA SER A 14 6.16 -37.53 -35.01
C SER A 14 6.90 -36.24 -35.33
N THR A 15 7.79 -36.29 -36.32
CA THR A 15 8.45 -35.15 -36.95
C THR A 15 7.41 -34.26 -37.67
N ARG A 16 6.56 -33.61 -36.91
CA ARG A 16 5.77 -32.47 -37.40
C ARG A 16 6.68 -31.28 -37.50
N ALA A 17 6.64 -30.54 -38.59
CA ALA A 17 7.19 -29.22 -38.68
C ALA A 17 6.82 -28.46 -37.40
N ALA A 18 7.81 -28.00 -36.66
CA ALA A 18 7.56 -27.33 -35.39
C ALA A 18 6.66 -26.12 -35.65
N GLY A 19 5.46 -26.16 -35.09
CA GLY A 19 4.55 -25.03 -35.16
C GLY A 19 5.08 -23.81 -34.41
N PRO A 20 4.40 -22.68 -34.45
CA PRO A 20 4.87 -21.47 -33.81
C PRO A 20 5.06 -21.70 -32.29
N SER A 21 6.25 -21.41 -31.81
CA SER A 21 6.60 -21.49 -30.39
C SER A 21 6.87 -20.11 -29.83
N LEU A 22 6.65 -19.94 -28.54
CA LEU A 22 7.03 -18.77 -27.78
C LEU A 22 8.34 -19.07 -27.05
N ASP A 23 9.43 -18.49 -27.53
CA ASP A 23 10.73 -18.60 -26.92
C ASP A 23 11.01 -17.36 -26.03
N SER A 24 12.11 -17.35 -25.34
CA SER A 24 12.51 -16.24 -24.48
C SER A 24 13.99 -15.88 -24.66
N ASN A 25 14.28 -14.60 -24.46
CA ASN A 25 15.64 -14.10 -24.37
C ASN A 25 15.82 -13.39 -23.00
N PRO A 26 16.67 -13.91 -22.12
CA PRO A 26 17.49 -15.12 -22.26
C PRO A 26 16.68 -16.42 -22.30
N PRO A 27 17.27 -17.51 -22.84
CA PRO A 27 16.60 -18.80 -22.94
C PRO A 27 16.24 -19.36 -21.56
N ALA A 28 15.23 -20.23 -21.52
CA ALA A 28 14.71 -20.87 -20.32
C ALA A 28 14.03 -19.93 -19.30
N ALA A 29 13.56 -18.74 -19.70
CA ALA A 29 12.69 -17.95 -18.86
C ALA A 29 11.36 -18.69 -18.55
N ARG A 30 10.80 -18.44 -17.38
CA ARG A 30 9.47 -18.95 -17.02
C ARG A 30 8.42 -18.10 -17.72
N LEU A 31 7.54 -18.75 -18.45
CA LEU A 31 6.40 -18.15 -19.14
C LEU A 31 5.10 -18.63 -18.50
N HIS A 32 4.20 -17.72 -18.26
CA HIS A 32 2.86 -18.04 -17.75
C HIS A 32 1.82 -17.30 -18.60
N LEU A 33 0.94 -18.05 -19.23
CA LEU A 33 -0.20 -17.56 -19.99
C LEU A 33 -1.48 -17.87 -19.23
N ALA A 34 -2.31 -16.88 -18.99
CA ALA A 34 -3.61 -17.05 -18.37
C ALA A 34 -4.70 -16.37 -19.22
N GLY A 35 -5.63 -17.15 -19.74
CA GLY A 35 -6.68 -16.66 -20.63
C GLY A 35 -7.74 -17.74 -20.84
N PRO A 36 -8.21 -17.97 -22.06
CA PRO A 36 -9.13 -19.08 -22.38
C PRO A 36 -8.60 -20.44 -21.90
N VAL A 37 -7.27 -20.60 -21.93
CA VAL A 37 -6.54 -21.72 -21.33
C VAL A 37 -5.40 -21.16 -20.51
N THR A 38 -5.06 -21.80 -19.40
CA THR A 38 -3.88 -21.46 -18.61
C THR A 38 -2.75 -22.40 -18.96
N LEU A 39 -1.61 -21.86 -19.35
CA LEU A 39 -0.40 -22.60 -19.69
C LEU A 39 0.80 -21.96 -18.99
N GLY A 40 1.65 -22.77 -18.40
CA GLY A 40 2.87 -22.31 -17.74
C GLY A 40 4.01 -23.29 -17.98
N GLY A 41 5.21 -22.77 -18.15
CA GLY A 41 6.42 -23.58 -18.37
C GLY A 41 7.66 -22.73 -18.55
N THR A 42 8.76 -23.39 -18.85
CA THR A 42 9.99 -22.73 -19.31
C THR A 42 9.94 -22.62 -20.83
N ALA A 43 10.50 -21.52 -21.36
CA ALA A 43 10.65 -21.38 -22.82
C ALA A 43 11.59 -22.47 -23.39
N PRO A 44 11.36 -22.96 -24.62
CA PRO A 44 10.28 -22.58 -25.51
C PRO A 44 8.93 -23.17 -25.14
N LEU A 45 7.87 -22.37 -25.32
CA LEU A 45 6.48 -22.77 -25.02
C LEU A 45 5.71 -22.93 -26.35
N PRO A 46 5.19 -24.15 -26.69
CA PRO A 46 4.43 -24.32 -27.90
C PRO A 46 3.11 -23.54 -27.86
N LEU A 47 2.82 -22.81 -28.91
CA LEU A 47 1.56 -22.09 -29.08
C LEU A 47 0.52 -22.91 -29.87
N ASP A 48 0.93 -24.05 -30.39
CA ASP A 48 0.05 -24.93 -31.16
C ASP A 48 -1.11 -25.47 -30.31
N GLY A 49 -2.30 -25.37 -30.83
CA GLY A 49 -3.50 -25.83 -30.14
C GLY A 49 -4.05 -24.82 -29.10
N LEU A 50 -3.41 -23.68 -28.90
CA LEU A 50 -4.02 -22.64 -28.10
C LEU A 50 -5.15 -21.96 -28.87
N PRO A 51 -6.34 -21.80 -28.24
CA PRO A 51 -7.43 -21.09 -28.88
C PRO A 51 -7.05 -19.63 -29.17
N PRO A 52 -7.53 -19.05 -30.28
CA PRO A 52 -7.40 -17.61 -30.48
C PRO A 52 -8.02 -16.84 -29.35
N GLY A 53 -7.38 -15.76 -28.92
CA GLY A 53 -7.89 -15.01 -27.79
C GLY A 53 -6.86 -14.08 -27.13
N ARG A 54 -7.27 -13.54 -25.99
CA ARG A 54 -6.44 -12.65 -25.19
C ARG A 54 -5.92 -13.40 -23.97
N TYR A 55 -4.61 -13.40 -23.81
CA TYR A 55 -3.94 -14.03 -22.69
C TYR A 55 -3.18 -12.97 -21.87
N ARG A 56 -3.17 -13.12 -20.56
CA ARG A 56 -2.21 -12.41 -19.70
C ARG A 56 -0.89 -13.15 -19.81
N LEU A 57 0.17 -12.44 -20.13
CA LEU A 57 1.52 -12.98 -20.24
C LEU A 57 2.32 -12.48 -19.03
N ALA A 58 2.91 -13.39 -18.28
CA ALA A 58 3.95 -13.09 -17.31
C ALA A 58 5.24 -13.80 -17.73
N VAL A 59 6.34 -13.06 -17.69
CA VAL A 59 7.68 -13.52 -18.03
C VAL A 59 8.59 -13.23 -16.85
N GLY A 60 9.34 -14.21 -16.38
CA GLY A 60 10.28 -14.05 -15.28
C GLY A 60 11.29 -15.19 -15.27
N GLY A 61 12.30 -15.08 -14.43
CA GLY A 61 13.36 -16.10 -14.32
C GLY A 61 14.59 -15.56 -13.62
N LEU A 62 15.62 -16.38 -13.50
CA LEU A 62 16.88 -15.99 -12.91
C LEU A 62 17.49 -14.80 -13.67
N GLY A 63 17.73 -13.69 -12.97
CA GLY A 63 18.32 -12.49 -13.55
C GLY A 63 17.38 -11.62 -14.40
N LEU A 64 16.09 -12.00 -14.55
CA LEU A 64 15.10 -11.21 -15.26
C LEU A 64 14.18 -10.45 -14.31
N ALA A 65 13.81 -9.23 -14.71
CA ALA A 65 12.70 -8.54 -14.12
C ALA A 65 11.39 -9.26 -14.41
N GLU A 66 10.49 -9.35 -13.43
CA GLU A 66 9.14 -9.88 -13.69
C GLU A 66 8.39 -8.89 -14.60
N ALA A 67 8.27 -9.26 -15.89
CA ALA A 67 7.61 -8.48 -16.91
C ALA A 67 6.21 -9.01 -17.16
N ARG A 68 5.24 -8.12 -17.38
CA ARG A 68 3.83 -8.47 -17.58
C ARG A 68 3.27 -7.76 -18.78
N GLY A 69 2.54 -8.53 -19.59
CA GLY A 69 1.96 -8.05 -20.82
C GLY A 69 0.63 -8.74 -21.14
N ARG A 70 0.08 -8.38 -22.28
CA ARG A 70 -1.08 -9.03 -22.88
C ARG A 70 -0.67 -9.67 -24.19
N LEU A 71 -0.77 -10.99 -24.29
CA LEU A 71 -0.59 -11.73 -25.55
C LEU A 71 -1.95 -11.85 -26.24
N ILE A 72 -2.00 -11.48 -27.51
CA ILE A 72 -3.18 -11.65 -28.36
C ILE A 72 -2.81 -12.67 -29.43
N LEU A 73 -3.51 -13.79 -29.43
CA LEU A 73 -3.39 -14.82 -30.46
C LEU A 73 -4.55 -14.68 -31.47
N GLY A 74 -4.20 -14.48 -32.75
CA GLY A 74 -5.16 -14.46 -33.84
C GLY A 74 -5.50 -15.85 -34.34
N ALA A 75 -6.59 -15.97 -35.09
CA ALA A 75 -7.04 -17.25 -35.67
C ALA A 75 -6.04 -17.85 -36.67
N ALA A 76 -5.20 -17.03 -37.31
CA ALA A 76 -4.16 -17.45 -38.23
C ALA A 76 -2.81 -17.77 -37.55
N GLY A 77 -2.76 -17.87 -36.21
CA GLY A 77 -1.51 -18.12 -35.48
C GLY A 77 -0.64 -16.87 -35.28
N GLU A 78 -1.18 -15.69 -35.62
CA GLU A 78 -0.50 -14.43 -35.35
C GLU A 78 -0.47 -14.14 -33.84
N ALA A 79 0.69 -13.75 -33.32
CA ALA A 79 0.82 -13.34 -31.93
C ALA A 79 1.28 -11.89 -31.84
N ARG A 80 0.70 -11.14 -30.91
CA ARG A 80 1.11 -9.76 -30.58
C ARG A 80 1.16 -9.58 -29.08
N VAL A 81 2.20 -8.90 -28.60
CA VAL A 81 2.33 -8.51 -27.19
C VAL A 81 2.11 -7.01 -27.07
N GLY A 82 1.31 -6.64 -26.09
CA GLY A 82 1.07 -5.25 -25.71
C GLY A 82 1.18 -5.03 -24.22
N ALA A 83 1.17 -3.78 -23.79
CA ALA A 83 1.16 -3.43 -22.37
C ALA A 83 -0.06 -4.08 -21.67
N ALA A 84 0.16 -4.54 -20.44
CA ALA A 84 -0.91 -5.12 -19.63
C ALA A 84 -2.02 -4.10 -19.35
N VAL A 85 -1.66 -2.83 -19.21
CA VAL A 85 -2.57 -1.74 -18.80
C VAL A 85 -2.23 -0.46 -19.59
N GLY A 86 -3.27 0.20 -20.08
CA GLY A 86 -3.14 1.53 -20.69
C GLY A 86 -3.34 2.66 -19.66
N PRO A 87 -3.24 3.93 -20.08
CA PRO A 87 -3.37 5.10 -19.20
C PRO A 87 -4.74 5.21 -18.50
N ILE A 88 -5.76 4.51 -18.96
CA ILE A 88 -7.07 4.40 -18.29
C ILE A 88 -6.97 3.82 -16.87
N ALA A 89 -5.88 3.09 -16.57
CA ALA A 89 -5.60 2.58 -15.22
C ALA A 89 -5.51 3.68 -14.17
N LEU A 90 -5.12 4.89 -14.56
CA LEU A 90 -5.04 6.05 -13.67
C LEU A 90 -6.40 6.48 -13.14
N LEU A 91 -7.49 6.13 -13.85
CA LEU A 91 -8.87 6.50 -13.50
C LEU A 91 -9.55 5.43 -12.64
N LEU A 92 -8.98 4.22 -12.57
CA LEU A 92 -9.57 3.14 -11.80
C LEU A 92 -9.27 3.29 -10.31
N PRO A 93 -10.19 2.87 -9.43
CA PRO A 93 -9.90 2.83 -7.99
C PRO A 93 -8.65 2.03 -7.66
N PRO A 94 -7.90 2.42 -6.61
CA PRO A 94 -6.67 1.74 -6.22
C PRO A 94 -6.87 0.24 -6.06
N GLY A 95 -5.96 -0.55 -6.61
CA GLY A 95 -5.96 -2.01 -6.49
C GLY A 95 -6.74 -2.77 -7.57
N PHE A 96 -7.77 -2.19 -8.20
CA PHE A 96 -8.55 -2.90 -9.23
C PHE A 96 -7.71 -3.30 -10.46
N VAL A 97 -6.75 -2.44 -10.84
CA VAL A 97 -5.80 -2.76 -11.91
C VAL A 97 -4.98 -4.01 -11.56
N HIS A 98 -4.48 -4.07 -10.34
CA HIS A 98 -3.69 -5.21 -9.85
C HIS A 98 -4.51 -6.51 -9.80
N VAL A 99 -5.78 -6.44 -9.36
CA VAL A 99 -6.70 -7.59 -9.42
C VAL A 99 -6.89 -8.03 -10.87
N GLY A 100 -7.12 -7.10 -11.79
CA GLY A 100 -7.26 -7.37 -13.23
C GLY A 100 -6.00 -7.97 -13.85
N GLN A 101 -4.82 -7.68 -13.31
CA GLN A 101 -3.53 -8.27 -13.71
C GLN A 101 -3.25 -9.64 -13.08
N GLY A 102 -4.14 -10.15 -12.21
CA GLY A 102 -3.95 -11.41 -11.49
C GLY A 102 -3.20 -11.27 -10.17
N GLU A 103 -2.96 -10.04 -9.69
CA GLU A 103 -2.31 -9.75 -8.44
C GLU A 103 -3.33 -9.55 -7.30
N GLY A 104 -4.19 -10.55 -7.10
CA GLY A 104 -5.32 -10.43 -6.18
C GLY A 104 -4.94 -9.96 -4.77
N ALA A 105 -3.91 -10.57 -4.15
CA ALA A 105 -3.50 -10.20 -2.80
C ALA A 105 -3.07 -8.72 -2.70
N ARG A 106 -2.29 -8.22 -3.68
CA ARG A 106 -1.89 -6.82 -3.72
C ARG A 106 -3.06 -5.90 -3.98
N GLY A 107 -3.87 -6.25 -4.97
CA GLY A 107 -5.04 -5.45 -5.32
C GLY A 107 -5.96 -5.27 -4.12
N TRP A 108 -6.27 -6.33 -3.39
CA TRP A 108 -7.12 -6.26 -2.21
C TRP A 108 -6.49 -5.51 -1.05
N LEU A 109 -5.16 -5.57 -0.84
CA LEU A 109 -4.46 -4.73 0.14
C LEU A 109 -4.63 -3.24 -0.16
N LEU A 110 -4.48 -2.84 -1.44
CA LEU A 110 -4.65 -1.44 -1.84
C LEU A 110 -6.11 -0.98 -1.74
N VAL A 111 -7.06 -1.84 -2.12
CA VAL A 111 -8.51 -1.57 -1.95
C VAL A 111 -8.84 -1.38 -0.48
N ALA A 112 -8.39 -2.29 0.39
CA ALA A 112 -8.68 -2.22 1.83
C ALA A 112 -8.06 -0.98 2.47
N GLY A 113 -6.81 -0.65 2.11
CA GLY A 113 -6.14 0.57 2.58
C GLY A 113 -6.88 1.85 2.15
N ALA A 114 -7.28 1.93 0.88
CA ALA A 114 -8.01 3.08 0.35
C ALA A 114 -9.43 3.19 0.96
N ALA A 115 -10.14 2.07 1.10
CA ALA A 115 -11.46 2.05 1.73
C ALA A 115 -11.40 2.46 3.20
N GLY A 116 -10.43 1.94 3.96
CA GLY A 116 -10.20 2.34 5.35
C GLY A 116 -9.85 3.83 5.49
N GLY A 117 -9.00 4.34 4.59
CA GLY A 117 -8.69 5.78 4.54
C GLY A 117 -9.89 6.65 4.18
N ALA A 118 -10.70 6.22 3.20
CA ALA A 118 -11.93 6.92 2.83
C ALA A 118 -12.95 6.93 3.98
N ALA A 119 -13.12 5.80 4.67
CA ALA A 119 -13.97 5.73 5.87
C ALA A 119 -13.47 6.69 6.96
N GLY A 120 -12.15 6.72 7.23
CA GLY A 120 -11.56 7.69 8.15
C GLY A 120 -11.83 9.15 7.75
N ALA A 121 -11.68 9.48 6.46
CA ALA A 121 -11.97 10.82 5.95
C ALA A 121 -13.45 11.21 6.09
N LEU A 122 -14.37 10.25 5.85
CA LEU A 122 -15.81 10.47 6.01
C LEU A 122 -16.21 10.71 7.47
N LEU A 123 -15.68 9.89 8.39
CA LEU A 123 -15.91 10.09 9.83
C LEU A 123 -15.43 11.48 10.26
N LYS A 124 -14.24 11.89 9.80
CA LYS A 124 -13.73 13.24 10.11
C LYS A 124 -14.48 14.37 9.43
N ALA A 125 -15.13 14.12 8.29
CA ALA A 125 -16.02 15.10 7.67
C ALA A 125 -17.27 15.36 8.53
N SER A 126 -17.82 14.33 9.17
CA SER A 126 -18.92 14.49 10.15
C SER A 126 -18.47 15.28 11.37
N ASP A 127 -17.33 14.88 11.99
CA ASP A 127 -16.78 15.59 13.15
C ASP A 127 -16.46 17.07 12.83
N LEU A 128 -16.04 17.36 11.61
CA LEU A 128 -15.78 18.72 11.12
C LEU A 128 -17.08 19.53 10.93
N ALA A 129 -18.15 18.89 10.44
CA ALA A 129 -19.45 19.55 10.32
C ALA A 129 -19.96 19.98 11.70
N ASP A 130 -19.91 19.07 12.67
CA ASP A 130 -20.30 19.38 14.07
C ASP A 130 -19.45 20.52 14.67
N ALA A 131 -18.13 20.51 14.41
CA ALA A 131 -17.23 21.55 14.86
C ALA A 131 -17.49 22.91 14.19
N ASN A 132 -17.91 22.92 12.92
CA ASN A 132 -18.33 24.16 12.24
C ASN A 132 -19.60 24.74 12.87
N ASP A 133 -20.64 23.92 13.11
CA ASP A 133 -21.87 24.35 13.74
C ASP A 133 -21.64 24.86 15.17
N GLU A 134 -20.71 24.26 15.91
CA GLU A 134 -20.30 24.70 17.24
C GLU A 134 -19.57 26.05 17.15
N ALA A 135 -18.68 26.23 16.16
CA ALA A 135 -17.96 27.47 15.94
C ALA A 135 -18.89 28.63 15.57
N ASP A 136 -19.91 28.38 14.75
CA ASP A 136 -20.88 29.39 14.37
C ASP A 136 -21.76 29.79 15.55
N ARG A 137 -22.16 28.84 16.40
CA ARG A 137 -22.87 29.14 17.67
C ARG A 137 -22.00 29.95 18.64
N ALA A 138 -20.73 29.52 18.84
CA ALA A 138 -19.80 30.23 19.72
C ALA A 138 -19.50 31.65 19.21
N ARG A 139 -19.46 31.84 17.90
CA ARG A 139 -19.30 33.16 17.26
C ARG A 139 -20.50 34.06 17.49
N ALA A 140 -21.72 33.54 17.41
CA ALA A 140 -22.93 34.30 17.72
C ALA A 140 -22.93 34.78 19.18
N VAL A 141 -22.64 33.87 20.14
CA VAL A 141 -22.51 34.23 21.55
C VAL A 141 -21.45 35.29 21.80
N TYR A 142 -20.32 35.21 21.11
CA TYR A 142 -19.24 36.21 21.21
C TYR A 142 -19.68 37.61 20.73
N TYR A 143 -20.44 37.71 19.66
CA TYR A 143 -20.95 38.98 19.16
C TYR A 143 -22.12 39.56 19.97
N ASP A 144 -22.90 38.69 20.64
CA ASP A 144 -24.05 39.10 21.46
C ASP A 144 -23.66 39.46 22.89
N ALA A 145 -22.39 39.24 23.29
CA ALA A 145 -21.90 39.52 24.65
C ALA A 145 -21.96 41.02 24.96
N VAL A 146 -22.64 41.39 26.05
CA VAL A 146 -22.87 42.78 26.47
C VAL A 146 -21.89 43.18 27.59
N SER A 147 -21.57 42.27 28.50
CA SER A 147 -20.65 42.52 29.60
C SER A 147 -19.21 42.09 29.27
N ARG A 148 -18.23 42.67 29.96
CA ARG A 148 -16.83 42.28 29.81
C ARG A 148 -16.58 40.82 30.17
N GLU A 149 -17.29 40.33 31.18
CA GLU A 149 -17.16 38.94 31.66
C GLU A 149 -17.71 37.97 30.63
N GLU A 150 -18.92 38.24 30.07
CA GLU A 150 -19.49 37.46 28.99
C GLU A 150 -18.61 37.44 27.76
N PHE A 151 -18.03 38.59 27.39
CA PHE A 151 -17.13 38.73 26.27
C PHE A 151 -15.85 37.87 26.42
N GLU A 152 -15.20 37.91 27.59
CA GLU A 152 -13.98 37.11 27.83
C GLU A 152 -14.30 35.61 27.87
N SER A 153 -15.42 35.20 28.47
CA SER A 153 -15.89 33.81 28.47
C SER A 153 -16.22 33.31 27.04
N ALA A 154 -16.97 34.09 26.27
CA ALA A 154 -17.34 33.76 24.89
C ALA A 154 -16.09 33.71 23.99
N ARG A 155 -15.14 34.61 24.18
CA ARG A 155 -13.86 34.60 23.48
C ARG A 155 -13.07 33.32 23.72
N LEU A 156 -12.94 32.88 24.98
CA LEU A 156 -12.22 31.65 25.30
C LEU A 156 -12.90 30.41 24.69
N THR A 157 -14.23 30.39 24.71
CA THR A 157 -15.04 29.33 24.09
C THR A 157 -14.81 29.31 22.57
N LEU A 158 -14.88 30.45 21.91
CA LEU A 158 -14.65 30.57 20.46
C LEU A 158 -13.27 30.12 20.05
N LEU A 159 -12.23 30.47 20.83
CA LEU A 159 -10.86 30.00 20.57
C LEU A 159 -10.75 28.49 20.69
N ALA A 160 -11.34 27.88 21.73
CA ALA A 160 -11.31 26.43 21.92
C ALA A 160 -12.01 25.66 20.79
N VAL A 161 -13.14 26.17 20.33
CA VAL A 161 -13.90 25.54 19.22
C VAL A 161 -13.17 25.70 17.89
N ASN A 162 -12.54 26.84 17.64
CA ASN A 162 -11.70 27.05 16.44
C ASN A 162 -10.47 26.12 16.43
N ASP A 163 -9.84 25.89 17.58
CA ASP A 163 -8.74 24.91 17.70
C ASP A 163 -9.23 23.49 17.36
N ARG A 164 -10.41 23.09 17.87
CA ARG A 164 -11.03 21.80 17.54
C ARG A 164 -11.32 21.69 16.04
N ARG A 165 -11.89 22.72 15.43
CA ARG A 165 -12.16 22.76 13.99
C ARG A 165 -10.89 22.61 13.15
N ALA A 166 -9.80 23.28 13.56
CA ALA A 166 -8.51 23.15 12.89
C ALA A 166 -7.96 21.71 12.99
N ASP A 167 -8.00 21.11 14.18
CA ASP A 167 -7.59 19.71 14.40
C ASP A 167 -8.39 18.71 13.54
N GLU A 168 -9.72 18.86 13.44
CA GLU A 168 -10.55 17.96 12.62
C GLU A 168 -10.29 18.17 11.12
N THR A 169 -10.04 19.42 10.69
CA THR A 169 -9.63 19.73 9.31
C THR A 169 -8.31 19.06 8.95
N ASP A 170 -7.32 19.15 9.83
CA ASP A 170 -6.02 18.53 9.64
C ASP A 170 -6.14 16.99 9.57
N LEU A 171 -6.88 16.37 10.48
CA LEU A 171 -7.10 14.92 10.48
C LEU A 171 -7.81 14.44 9.21
N ARG A 172 -8.84 15.15 8.76
CA ARG A 172 -9.51 14.84 7.49
C ARG A 172 -8.54 14.95 6.32
N THR A 173 -7.73 15.99 6.29
CA THR A 173 -6.73 16.21 5.23
C THR A 173 -5.67 15.11 5.23
N MET A 174 -5.24 14.65 6.41
CA MET A 174 -4.31 13.52 6.52
C MET A 174 -4.91 12.21 5.96
N TRP A 175 -6.19 11.91 6.24
CA TRP A 175 -6.87 10.75 5.68
C TRP A 175 -7.03 10.85 4.15
N LEU A 176 -7.41 12.02 3.63
CA LEU A 176 -7.50 12.25 2.19
C LEU A 176 -6.12 12.13 1.50
N GLY A 177 -5.07 12.66 2.12
CA GLY A 177 -3.70 12.51 1.67
C GLY A 177 -3.24 11.04 1.64
N TYR A 178 -3.62 10.27 2.65
CA TYR A 178 -3.35 8.83 2.70
C TYR A 178 -4.02 8.07 1.53
N VAL A 179 -5.30 8.33 1.27
CA VAL A 179 -6.03 7.74 0.11
C VAL A 179 -5.39 8.17 -1.20
N GLY A 180 -5.07 9.46 -1.34
CA GLY A 180 -4.40 10.00 -2.52
C GLY A 180 -3.03 9.37 -2.77
N ALA A 181 -2.24 9.14 -1.72
CA ALA A 181 -0.94 8.46 -1.82
C ALA A 181 -1.09 7.00 -2.26
N ILE A 182 -2.10 6.28 -1.75
CA ILE A 182 -2.38 4.90 -2.21
C ILE A 182 -2.76 4.90 -3.68
N TRP A 183 -3.63 5.83 -4.10
CA TRP A 183 -4.06 5.92 -5.50
C TRP A 183 -2.89 6.25 -6.43
N ALA A 184 -2.14 7.30 -6.11
CA ALA A 184 -0.98 7.71 -6.90
C ALA A 184 0.07 6.58 -6.97
N GLY A 185 0.36 5.93 -5.84
CA GLY A 185 1.28 4.79 -5.79
C GLY A 185 0.82 3.63 -6.67
N ALA A 186 -0.46 3.23 -6.57
CA ALA A 186 -1.03 2.17 -7.40
C ALA A 186 -0.98 2.50 -8.90
N ALA A 187 -1.27 3.75 -9.27
CA ALA A 187 -1.23 4.24 -10.65
C ALA A 187 0.21 4.24 -11.20
N VAL A 188 1.15 4.81 -10.45
CA VAL A 188 2.58 4.85 -10.82
C VAL A 188 3.13 3.44 -10.98
N GLU A 189 2.81 2.54 -10.06
CA GLU A 189 3.29 1.16 -10.15
C GLU A 189 2.76 0.45 -11.38
N SER A 190 1.44 0.49 -11.59
CA SER A 190 0.81 -0.26 -12.68
C SER A 190 1.16 0.28 -14.07
N TRP A 191 1.43 1.58 -14.19
CA TRP A 191 1.68 2.24 -15.48
C TRP A 191 3.17 2.44 -15.77
N LEU A 192 3.94 2.94 -14.81
CA LEU A 192 5.35 3.32 -15.02
C LEU A 192 6.34 2.28 -14.55
N LEU A 193 6.05 1.59 -13.43
CA LEU A 193 7.03 0.74 -12.79
C LEU A 193 6.94 -0.73 -13.21
N THR A 194 5.83 -1.18 -13.77
CA THR A 194 5.67 -2.56 -14.24
C THR A 194 6.42 -2.74 -15.56
N PRO A 195 7.45 -3.60 -15.63
CA PRO A 195 8.15 -3.87 -16.87
C PRO A 195 7.21 -4.53 -17.88
N HIS A 196 7.31 -4.11 -19.14
CA HIS A 196 6.55 -4.71 -20.23
C HIS A 196 7.47 -5.58 -21.05
N PRO A 197 7.09 -6.83 -21.37
CA PRO A 197 7.83 -7.65 -22.30
C PRO A 197 7.67 -7.10 -23.73
N SER A 198 8.74 -7.16 -24.50
CA SER A 198 8.69 -6.99 -25.95
C SER A 198 8.64 -8.36 -26.64
N MET A 199 8.18 -8.38 -27.86
CA MET A 199 8.13 -9.61 -28.66
C MET A 199 8.56 -9.32 -30.09
N ARG A 200 9.43 -10.17 -30.61
CA ARG A 200 9.84 -10.17 -32.01
C ARG A 200 9.60 -11.52 -32.63
N ARG A 201 9.42 -11.57 -33.94
CA ARG A 201 9.37 -12.81 -34.71
C ARG A 201 10.80 -13.22 -35.03
N ASP A 202 11.13 -14.48 -34.87
CA ASP A 202 12.41 -15.04 -35.30
C ASP A 202 12.39 -15.45 -36.78
N ASP A 203 13.59 -15.75 -37.31
CA ASP A 203 13.74 -16.15 -38.72
C ASP A 203 13.15 -17.54 -38.99
N ALA A 204 12.93 -18.36 -37.98
CA ALA A 204 12.28 -19.67 -38.05
C ALA A 204 10.77 -19.59 -38.02
N GLY A 205 10.16 -18.40 -37.89
CA GLY A 205 8.73 -18.16 -37.82
C GLY A 205 8.14 -18.27 -36.42
N GLY A 206 8.99 -18.51 -35.40
CA GLY A 206 8.62 -18.47 -33.98
C GLY A 206 8.53 -17.05 -33.43
N TYR A 207 8.22 -16.96 -32.15
CA TYR A 207 8.16 -15.68 -31.43
C TYR A 207 9.12 -15.72 -30.23
N VAL A 208 9.95 -14.69 -30.11
CA VAL A 208 10.87 -14.50 -28.98
C VAL A 208 10.34 -13.37 -28.10
N VAL A 209 10.09 -13.68 -26.83
CA VAL A 209 9.71 -12.70 -25.82
C VAL A 209 10.98 -12.25 -25.10
N GLU A 210 11.18 -10.96 -25.05
CA GLU A 210 12.28 -10.32 -24.36
C GLU A 210 11.76 -9.63 -23.10
N ALA A 211 12.33 -9.99 -21.95
CA ALA A 211 12.13 -9.30 -20.69
C ALA A 211 13.42 -8.55 -20.31
N PRO A 212 13.32 -7.35 -19.74
CA PRO A 212 14.49 -6.61 -19.32
C PRO A 212 15.24 -7.35 -18.21
N ALA A 213 16.56 -7.25 -18.22
CA ALA A 213 17.39 -7.75 -17.13
C ALA A 213 17.04 -7.04 -15.82
N ALA A 214 16.99 -7.80 -14.75
CA ALA A 214 16.73 -7.23 -13.43
C ALA A 214 17.97 -6.48 -12.91
N SER A 215 17.73 -5.36 -12.23
CA SER A 215 18.77 -4.53 -11.62
C SER A 215 18.35 -4.15 -10.21
N SER A 216 19.24 -4.36 -9.23
CA SER A 216 18.99 -3.98 -7.85
C SER A 216 18.86 -2.47 -7.66
N VAL A 217 19.57 -1.65 -8.45
CA VAL A 217 19.39 -0.19 -8.45
C VAL A 217 17.99 0.19 -8.93
N ALA A 218 17.52 -0.42 -10.02
CA ALA A 218 16.18 -0.19 -10.53
C ALA A 218 15.11 -0.69 -9.54
N ALA A 219 15.37 -1.76 -8.80
CA ALA A 219 14.49 -2.25 -7.73
C ALA A 219 14.45 -1.28 -6.55
N ALA A 220 15.59 -0.78 -6.09
CA ALA A 220 15.67 0.21 -5.01
C ALA A 220 14.90 1.48 -5.36
N LEU A 221 15.06 2.02 -6.57
CA LEU A 221 14.32 3.20 -7.03
C LEU A 221 12.80 2.95 -7.07
N ARG A 222 12.37 1.77 -7.51
CA ARG A 222 10.95 1.39 -7.48
C ARG A 222 10.41 1.31 -6.05
N SER A 223 11.18 0.71 -5.14
CA SER A 223 10.83 0.63 -3.72
C SER A 223 10.82 1.99 -3.03
N ALA A 224 11.66 2.92 -3.48
CA ALA A 224 11.66 4.31 -3.00
C ALA A 224 10.45 5.13 -3.51
N LEU A 225 9.82 4.73 -4.61
CA LEU A 225 8.60 5.37 -5.10
C LEU A 225 7.34 4.70 -4.54
N VAL A 226 7.33 3.36 -4.56
CA VAL A 226 6.18 2.57 -4.11
C VAL A 226 6.67 1.39 -3.25
N PRO A 227 6.35 1.35 -1.97
CA PRO A 227 6.79 0.29 -1.07
C PRO A 227 6.44 -1.10 -1.61
N GLY A 228 7.43 -1.98 -1.70
CA GLY A 228 7.28 -3.33 -2.21
C GLY A 228 7.38 -3.50 -3.73
N ALA A 229 7.42 -2.41 -4.52
CA ALA A 229 7.49 -2.50 -5.97
C ALA A 229 8.84 -3.06 -6.47
N GLY A 230 9.94 -2.76 -5.77
CA GLY A 230 11.25 -3.29 -6.11
C GLY A 230 11.38 -4.79 -5.91
N GLN A 231 10.87 -5.31 -4.79
CA GLN A 231 10.86 -6.75 -4.51
C GLN A 231 10.04 -7.51 -5.56
N ARG A 232 8.93 -6.94 -5.98
CA ARG A 232 8.08 -7.53 -7.05
C ARG A 232 8.79 -7.51 -8.39
N TYR A 233 9.47 -6.41 -8.72
CA TYR A 233 10.31 -6.31 -9.91
C TYR A 233 11.40 -7.39 -9.94
N LEU A 234 11.93 -7.77 -8.77
CA LEU A 234 12.93 -8.85 -8.64
C LEU A 234 12.30 -10.26 -8.57
N GLY A 235 10.97 -10.40 -8.76
CA GLY A 235 10.27 -11.68 -8.75
C GLY A 235 9.88 -12.19 -7.36
N ALA A 236 9.88 -11.32 -6.33
CA ALA A 236 9.48 -11.65 -4.96
C ALA A 236 8.15 -10.98 -4.53
N PRO A 237 7.00 -11.28 -5.16
CA PRO A 237 5.74 -10.57 -4.94
C PRO A 237 5.22 -10.69 -3.50
N ALA A 238 5.39 -11.84 -2.86
CA ALA A 238 4.97 -12.03 -1.47
C ALA A 238 5.72 -11.10 -0.51
N ARG A 239 7.03 -10.91 -0.71
CA ARG A 239 7.88 -10.00 0.07
C ARG A 239 7.47 -8.55 -0.17
N GLY A 240 7.24 -8.17 -1.43
CA GLY A 240 6.73 -6.84 -1.80
C GLY A 240 5.38 -6.53 -1.15
N ASN A 241 4.45 -7.49 -1.13
CA ASN A 241 3.14 -7.30 -0.50
C ASN A 241 3.24 -7.10 1.03
N ARG A 242 4.19 -7.76 1.71
CA ARG A 242 4.44 -7.54 3.14
C ARG A 242 4.88 -6.11 3.42
N PHE A 243 5.82 -5.56 2.65
CA PHE A 243 6.25 -4.16 2.78
C PHE A 243 5.11 -3.19 2.49
N THR A 244 4.35 -3.41 1.43
CA THR A 244 3.17 -2.59 1.13
C THR A 244 2.17 -2.61 2.28
N GLY A 245 1.80 -3.80 2.77
CA GLY A 245 0.86 -3.95 3.89
C GLY A 245 1.37 -3.28 5.18
N ALA A 246 2.66 -3.45 5.50
CA ALA A 246 3.26 -2.81 6.67
C ALA A 246 3.24 -1.28 6.58
N VAL A 247 3.60 -0.70 5.43
CA VAL A 247 3.58 0.76 5.24
C VAL A 247 2.16 1.31 5.27
N LEU A 248 1.18 0.60 4.67
CA LEU A 248 -0.23 1.00 4.74
C LEU A 248 -0.74 0.97 6.19
N ALA A 249 -0.47 -0.10 6.93
CA ALA A 249 -0.91 -0.23 8.32
C ALA A 249 -0.27 0.83 9.23
N LEU A 250 1.04 1.06 9.09
CA LEU A 250 1.76 2.08 9.86
C LEU A 250 1.36 3.50 9.47
N GLY A 251 1.06 3.75 8.19
CA GLY A 251 0.54 5.03 7.72
C GLY A 251 -0.81 5.36 8.36
N ALA A 252 -1.76 4.44 8.32
CA ALA A 252 -3.04 4.58 9.02
C ALA A 252 -2.84 4.71 10.55
N GLY A 253 -1.97 3.89 11.12
CA GLY A 253 -1.61 3.94 12.54
C GLY A 253 -1.03 5.30 12.96
N SER A 254 -0.25 5.96 12.08
CA SER A 254 0.28 7.31 12.33
C SER A 254 -0.84 8.34 12.44
N ILE A 255 -1.86 8.27 11.60
CA ILE A 255 -3.03 9.17 11.65
C ILE A 255 -3.83 8.93 12.93
N LEU A 256 -4.08 7.66 13.30
CA LEU A 256 -4.77 7.32 14.55
C LEU A 256 -3.98 7.75 15.79
N ALA A 257 -2.66 7.61 15.78
CA ALA A 257 -1.81 8.08 16.87
C ALA A 257 -1.82 9.62 16.97
N GLN A 258 -1.86 10.32 15.85
CA GLN A 258 -2.04 11.77 15.79
C GLN A 258 -3.39 12.17 16.39
N GLN A 259 -4.47 11.51 16.01
CA GLN A 259 -5.81 11.77 16.57
C GLN A 259 -5.83 11.57 18.09
N ALA A 260 -5.27 10.47 18.59
CA ALA A 260 -5.20 10.19 20.02
C ALA A 260 -4.37 11.26 20.79
N PHE A 261 -3.31 11.76 20.16
CA PHE A 261 -2.50 12.86 20.74
C PHE A 261 -3.29 14.17 20.79
N LEU A 262 -4.00 14.54 19.71
CA LEU A 262 -4.81 15.76 19.66
C LEU A 262 -5.94 15.74 20.69
N THR A 263 -6.62 14.59 20.86
CA THR A 263 -7.62 14.42 21.91
C THR A 263 -7.03 14.64 23.31
N ALA A 264 -5.92 13.97 23.63
CA ALA A 264 -5.26 14.14 24.93
C ALA A 264 -4.77 15.58 25.17
N ARG A 265 -4.34 16.28 24.11
CA ARG A 265 -3.95 17.71 24.19
C ARG A 265 -5.16 18.60 24.51
N ARG A 266 -6.32 18.32 23.91
CA ARG A 266 -7.57 19.05 24.24
C ARG A 266 -7.98 18.83 25.69
N ASP A 267 -7.99 17.58 26.16
CA ASP A 267 -8.33 17.23 27.55
C ASP A 267 -7.40 17.96 28.53
N LYS A 268 -6.10 18.04 28.22
CA LYS A 268 -5.14 18.80 29.04
C LYS A 268 -5.45 20.29 29.05
N ASN A 269 -5.73 20.89 27.90
CA ASN A 269 -6.06 22.31 27.80
C ASN A 269 -7.36 22.64 28.55
N ASP A 270 -8.35 21.76 28.50
CA ASP A 270 -9.62 21.91 29.23
C ASP A 270 -9.40 21.81 30.74
N ALA A 271 -8.63 20.81 31.21
CA ALA A 271 -8.29 20.69 32.61
C ALA A 271 -7.48 21.91 33.11
N GLN A 272 -6.60 22.45 32.28
CA GLN A 272 -5.82 23.65 32.62
C GLN A 272 -6.72 24.89 32.77
N ARG A 273 -7.70 25.09 31.89
CA ARG A 273 -8.68 26.17 31.99
C ARG A 273 -9.48 26.05 33.28
N ARG A 274 -10.08 24.87 33.54
CA ARG A 274 -10.85 24.63 34.76
C ARG A 274 -10.02 24.81 36.06
N TYR A 275 -8.73 24.48 35.99
CA TYR A 275 -7.83 24.77 37.13
C TYR A 275 -7.62 26.27 37.34
N GLN A 276 -7.52 27.05 36.25
CA GLN A 276 -7.32 28.51 36.33
C GLN A 276 -8.59 29.24 36.82
N ASP A 277 -9.78 28.68 36.45
CA ASP A 277 -11.08 29.26 36.80
C ASP A 277 -11.62 28.73 38.14
N ALA A 278 -10.85 27.92 38.88
CA ALA A 278 -11.30 27.33 40.13
C ALA A 278 -11.40 28.40 41.25
N GLU A 279 -12.61 28.59 41.78
CA GLU A 279 -12.90 29.58 42.81
C GLU A 279 -12.58 29.08 44.23
N THR A 280 -12.64 27.77 44.46
CA THR A 280 -12.39 27.17 45.76
C THR A 280 -11.08 26.36 45.78
N GLU A 281 -10.48 26.29 46.97
CA GLU A 281 -9.26 25.48 47.17
C GLU A 281 -9.49 24.00 46.86
N THR A 282 -10.71 23.49 47.13
CA THR A 282 -11.09 22.11 46.85
C THR A 282 -11.13 21.87 45.37
N ASP A 283 -11.77 22.76 44.61
CA ASP A 283 -11.85 22.66 43.13
C ASP A 283 -10.46 22.81 42.51
N ALA A 284 -9.66 23.76 43.00
CA ALA A 284 -8.29 23.91 42.52
C ALA A 284 -7.43 22.65 42.74
N LYS A 285 -7.57 21.98 43.88
CA LYS A 285 -6.89 20.70 44.14
C LYS A 285 -7.39 19.58 43.23
N HIS A 286 -8.70 19.51 42.98
CA HIS A 286 -9.28 18.55 42.06
C HIS A 286 -8.77 18.76 40.64
N TRP A 287 -8.92 19.94 40.09
CA TRP A 287 -8.49 20.24 38.71
C TRP A 287 -6.97 20.19 38.53
N LYS A 288 -6.15 20.49 39.53
CA LYS A 288 -4.71 20.28 39.51
C LYS A 288 -4.36 18.81 39.30
N ARG A 289 -5.10 17.90 39.95
CA ARG A 289 -4.89 16.44 39.77
C ARG A 289 -5.27 16.00 38.39
N GLU A 290 -6.44 16.44 37.90
CA GLU A 290 -6.90 16.13 36.53
C GLU A 290 -5.92 16.68 35.47
N LEU A 291 -5.40 17.90 35.65
CA LEU A 291 -4.39 18.48 34.77
C LEU A 291 -3.11 17.63 34.72
N THR A 292 -2.65 17.16 35.89
CA THR A 292 -1.48 16.28 35.94
C THR A 292 -1.71 14.99 35.16
N LEU A 293 -2.84 14.33 35.38
CA LEU A 293 -3.20 13.10 34.65
C LEU A 293 -3.35 13.34 33.12
N ALA A 294 -3.95 14.45 32.73
CA ALA A 294 -4.11 14.80 31.32
C ALA A 294 -2.74 15.16 30.66
N ALA A 295 -1.85 15.80 31.41
CA ALA A 295 -0.48 16.07 30.97
C ALA A 295 0.31 14.78 30.73
N ASP A 296 0.23 13.81 31.65
CA ASP A 296 0.87 12.49 31.50
C ASP A 296 0.30 11.72 30.30
N ARG A 297 -1.02 11.75 30.08
CA ARG A 297 -1.67 11.16 28.89
C ARG A 297 -1.15 11.83 27.61
N THR A 298 -1.09 13.16 27.58
CA THR A 298 -0.57 13.90 26.42
C THR A 298 0.86 13.52 26.11
N HIS A 299 1.70 13.40 27.15
CA HIS A 299 3.10 13.01 26.99
C HIS A 299 3.26 11.58 26.45
N SER A 300 2.49 10.64 26.99
CA SER A 300 2.50 9.24 26.53
C SER A 300 2.00 9.10 25.10
N ARG A 301 0.91 9.79 24.72
CA ARG A 301 0.37 9.81 23.35
C ARG A 301 1.34 10.50 22.37
N GLY A 302 2.03 11.55 22.80
CA GLY A 302 3.10 12.20 22.04
C GLY A 302 4.24 11.24 21.71
N ARG A 303 4.71 10.47 22.69
CA ARG A 303 5.73 9.44 22.47
C ARG A 303 5.26 8.36 21.51
N LEU A 304 4.02 7.84 21.71
CA LEU A 304 3.44 6.84 20.80
C LEU A 304 3.39 7.34 19.35
N ARG A 305 2.92 8.59 19.15
CA ARG A 305 2.87 9.21 17.82
C ARG A 305 4.25 9.20 17.14
N TRP A 306 5.29 9.68 17.83
CA TRP A 306 6.64 9.71 17.27
C TRP A 306 7.23 8.32 17.07
N SER A 307 6.90 7.35 17.93
CA SER A 307 7.32 5.97 17.76
C SER A 307 6.70 5.34 16.50
N VAL A 308 5.41 5.58 16.22
CA VAL A 308 4.75 5.06 15.02
C VAL A 308 5.29 5.72 13.77
N VAL A 309 5.51 7.03 13.77
CA VAL A 309 6.15 7.74 12.64
C VAL A 309 7.57 7.21 12.39
N GLY A 310 8.36 7.05 13.44
CA GLY A 310 9.70 6.48 13.34
C GLY A 310 9.69 5.05 12.79
N ALA A 311 8.75 4.21 13.24
CA ALA A 311 8.56 2.85 12.72
C ALA A 311 8.18 2.87 11.23
N THR A 312 7.30 3.79 10.80
CA THR A 312 6.91 3.95 9.40
C THR A 312 8.12 4.27 8.52
N LEU A 313 8.92 5.25 8.94
CA LEU A 313 10.15 5.63 8.24
C LEU A 313 11.17 4.48 8.24
N GLY A 314 11.34 3.79 9.36
CA GLY A 314 12.24 2.64 9.48
C GLY A 314 11.86 1.50 8.53
N VAL A 315 10.58 1.13 8.48
CA VAL A 315 10.08 0.10 7.56
C VAL A 315 10.22 0.56 6.10
N TYR A 316 9.96 1.82 5.82
CA TYR A 316 10.13 2.37 4.47
C TYR A 316 11.59 2.34 4.01
N LEU A 317 12.52 2.80 4.83
CA LEU A 317 13.96 2.74 4.52
C LEU A 317 14.44 1.31 4.37
N TRP A 318 14.00 0.43 5.27
CA TRP A 318 14.31 -0.99 5.17
C TRP A 318 13.84 -1.61 3.85
N ASN A 319 12.62 -1.28 3.41
CA ASN A 319 12.09 -1.71 2.12
C ASN A 319 12.99 -1.30 0.93
N VAL A 320 13.57 -0.09 0.96
CA VAL A 320 14.48 0.38 -0.10
C VAL A 320 15.82 -0.37 -0.04
N ILE A 321 16.39 -0.52 1.16
CA ILE A 321 17.65 -1.24 1.37
C ILE A 321 17.49 -2.70 0.95
N ASP A 322 16.41 -3.34 1.36
CA ASP A 322 16.10 -4.73 1.01
C ASP A 322 16.03 -4.94 -0.50
N ALA A 323 15.42 -4.00 -1.25
CA ALA A 323 15.39 -4.06 -2.70
C ALA A 323 16.76 -3.80 -3.35
N ALA A 324 17.61 -2.99 -2.71
CA ALA A 324 18.94 -2.66 -3.20
C ALA A 324 19.96 -3.81 -3.07
N VAL A 325 19.81 -4.61 -2.00
CA VAL A 325 20.72 -5.72 -1.70
C VAL A 325 20.23 -7.08 -2.18
N ALA A 326 18.97 -7.17 -2.60
CA ALA A 326 18.40 -8.41 -3.11
C ALA A 326 19.00 -8.78 -4.46
N GLU A 327 19.43 -10.00 -4.61
CA GLU A 327 19.93 -10.52 -5.88
C GLU A 327 18.75 -10.82 -6.83
N PRO A 328 18.87 -10.43 -8.13
CA PRO A 328 17.87 -10.77 -9.12
C PRO A 328 17.74 -12.29 -9.27
N GLY A 329 16.53 -12.81 -9.05
CA GLY A 329 16.24 -14.24 -9.20
C GLY A 329 16.26 -15.07 -7.93
N GLU A 330 16.67 -14.54 -6.78
CA GLU A 330 16.57 -15.21 -5.48
C GLU A 330 15.15 -15.15 -4.86
N GLY A 331 14.13 -15.02 -5.64
CA GLY A 331 12.74 -14.72 -5.25
C GLY A 331 12.05 -15.69 -4.30
N SER A 332 12.75 -16.61 -3.64
CA SER A 332 12.07 -17.55 -2.76
C SER A 332 12.77 -17.96 -1.45
N ALA A 333 14.03 -17.62 -1.22
CA ALA A 333 14.77 -18.32 -0.16
C ALA A 333 15.21 -17.51 1.07
N SER A 334 15.37 -16.20 1.02
CA SER A 334 15.76 -15.45 2.23
C SER A 334 14.62 -14.56 2.75
N GLY A 335 14.18 -14.82 3.94
CA GLY A 335 13.09 -14.07 4.59
C GLY A 335 13.53 -13.41 5.88
N LEU A 336 13.55 -12.08 5.89
CA LEU A 336 13.48 -11.34 7.15
C LEU A 336 12.01 -11.32 7.59
N SER A 337 11.69 -11.85 8.74
CA SER A 337 10.37 -11.72 9.33
C SER A 337 10.41 -10.79 10.54
N LEU A 338 9.58 -9.75 10.49
CA LEU A 338 9.28 -8.91 11.65
C LEU A 338 8.16 -9.59 12.44
N ASN A 339 8.47 -10.02 13.65
CA ASN A 339 7.48 -10.57 14.57
C ASN A 339 7.12 -9.48 15.59
N LEU A 340 5.86 -9.07 15.58
CA LEU A 340 5.30 -8.18 16.59
C LEU A 340 4.53 -9.04 17.60
N THR A 341 5.02 -9.13 18.82
CA THR A 341 4.33 -9.87 19.91
C THR A 341 3.87 -8.89 20.98
N PRO A 342 2.63 -9.01 21.47
CA PRO A 342 2.20 -8.28 22.65
C PRO A 342 3.03 -8.74 23.86
N GLY A 343 3.56 -7.80 24.63
CA GLY A 343 4.29 -8.08 25.88
C GLY A 343 3.78 -7.19 27.01
N ASP A 344 4.08 -7.56 28.25
CA ASP A 344 3.59 -6.96 29.51
C ASP A 344 3.98 -5.48 29.74
N GLY A 345 3.99 -4.67 28.73
CA GLY A 345 4.33 -3.23 28.79
C GLY A 345 4.37 -2.59 27.42
N GLY A 346 3.93 -3.30 26.37
CA GLY A 346 3.92 -2.79 25.01
C GLY A 346 4.20 -3.86 23.95
N LEU A 347 4.29 -3.42 22.70
CA LEU A 347 4.65 -4.27 21.56
C LEU A 347 6.16 -4.55 21.56
N ARG A 348 6.54 -5.82 21.58
CA ARG A 348 7.92 -6.25 21.33
C ARG A 348 8.09 -6.53 19.84
N ALA A 349 9.06 -5.91 19.20
CA ALA A 349 9.45 -6.17 17.84
C ALA A 349 10.66 -7.12 17.83
N GLY A 350 10.50 -8.29 17.21
CA GLY A 350 11.59 -9.24 16.96
C GLY A 350 11.87 -9.33 15.46
N LEU A 351 13.13 -9.23 15.09
CA LEU A 351 13.61 -9.45 13.72
C LEU A 351 14.18 -10.88 13.64
N THR A 352 13.62 -11.71 12.76
CA THR A 352 14.15 -13.07 12.53
C THR A 352 14.63 -13.17 11.08
N TRP A 353 15.92 -13.44 10.91
CA TRP A 353 16.51 -13.78 9.62
C TRP A 353 16.44 -15.30 9.42
N ARG A 354 15.81 -15.75 8.34
CA ARG A 354 15.85 -17.16 7.93
C ARG A 354 16.56 -17.25 6.58
N ASN A 355 17.69 -17.94 6.57
CA ASN A 355 18.29 -18.48 5.36
C ASN A 355 17.67 -19.87 5.14
N PHE A 356 17.04 -20.10 4.01
CA PHE A 356 16.58 -21.41 3.57
C PHE A 356 17.52 -21.96 2.50
#